data_25fa4a1784f0a3016f9c97bb68c99452
#
_entry.id   25fa4a1784f0a3016f9c97bb68c99452
#
_cell.length_a   1.000
_cell.length_b   1.000
_cell.length_c   1.000
_cell.angle_alpha   90.00
_cell.angle_beta   90.00
_cell.angle_gamma   90.00
#
_symmetry.space_group_name_H-M   'P 1'
#
loop_
_entity.id
_entity.type
_entity.pdbx_description
1 polymer ?
#
loop_
_entity_poly.entity_id
_entity_poly.type
_entity_poly.pdbx_seq_one_letter_code
_entity_poly.pdbx_strand_id
1 'polypeptide(L)'
;MTTKEIFEKLKEKFGDDIIRLDESVKDPFVVVNPQKWLEIAKYLHDDPDLYFDFLMSISGVDYPDENLIRVVYHLWSYKHRHMLVAKVELNRENPVVDSIDSIWANANWLERETYDLFGVVFKGSRNLKRLLMPEDWELSLIHI
;
A
#
# COMPACT_ATOMS: atom_id res chain seq x y z
N MET A 1 5.50 19.08 -5.64
CA MET A 1 4.54 19.25 -4.52
C MET A 1 5.13 18.70 -3.23
N THR A 2 4.81 19.33 -2.13
CA THR A 2 5.18 18.81 -0.82
C THR A 2 4.18 17.74 -0.37
N THR A 3 4.54 16.95 0.63
CA THR A 3 3.63 15.95 1.18
C THR A 3 2.34 16.58 1.68
N LYS A 4 2.45 17.76 2.29
CA LYS A 4 1.28 18.48 2.79
C LYS A 4 0.33 18.87 1.65
N GLU A 5 0.87 19.35 0.55
CA GLU A 5 0.05 19.71 -0.62
C GLU A 5 -0.64 18.48 -1.21
N ILE A 6 0.07 17.36 -1.28
CA ILE A 6 -0.49 16.10 -1.74
C ILE A 6 -1.59 15.64 -0.79
N PHE A 7 -1.35 15.74 0.51
CA PHE A 7 -2.34 15.38 1.52
C PHE A 7 -3.62 16.20 1.36
N GLU A 8 -3.49 17.50 1.19
CA GLU A 8 -4.65 18.38 1.03
C GLU A 8 -5.46 18.01 -0.23
N LYS A 9 -4.77 17.72 -1.32
CA LYS A 9 -5.40 17.29 -2.56
C LYS A 9 -6.15 15.98 -2.40
N LEU A 10 -5.53 15.03 -1.70
CA LEU A 10 -6.18 13.74 -1.42
C LEU A 10 -7.37 13.91 -0.49
N LYS A 11 -7.24 14.75 0.52
CA LYS A 11 -8.31 15.01 1.49
C LYS A 11 -9.52 15.63 0.81
N GLU A 12 -9.29 16.52 -0.13
CA GLU A 12 -10.35 17.13 -0.93
C GLU A 12 -11.09 16.08 -1.77
N LYS A 13 -10.36 15.13 -2.33
CA LYS A 13 -10.93 14.10 -3.20
C LYS A 13 -11.60 12.98 -2.42
N PHE A 14 -10.97 12.49 -1.37
CA PHE A 14 -11.41 11.28 -0.65
C PHE A 14 -11.98 11.55 0.75
N GLY A 15 -11.80 12.75 1.28
CA GLY A 15 -12.38 13.09 2.58
C GLY A 15 -11.83 12.25 3.72
N ASP A 16 -12.74 11.57 4.44
CA ASP A 16 -12.39 10.81 5.63
C ASP A 16 -11.56 9.56 5.37
N ASP A 17 -11.45 9.12 4.13
CA ASP A 17 -10.60 7.99 3.77
C ASP A 17 -9.12 8.33 3.87
N ILE A 18 -8.79 9.61 3.91
CA ILE A 18 -7.44 10.09 4.21
C ILE A 18 -7.43 10.41 5.71
N ILE A 19 -6.82 9.53 6.49
CA ILE A 19 -6.96 9.55 7.95
C ILE A 19 -6.16 10.66 8.59
N ARG A 20 -4.86 10.74 8.26
CA ARG A 20 -4.02 11.79 8.85
C ARG A 20 -2.73 11.96 8.07
N LEU A 21 -2.11 13.12 8.27
CA LEU A 21 -0.77 13.44 7.80
C LEU A 21 0.13 13.53 9.03
N ASP A 22 1.25 12.84 9.01
CA ASP A 22 2.25 12.93 10.08
C ASP A 22 3.49 13.62 9.54
N GLU A 23 3.74 14.83 10.02
CA GLU A 23 4.91 15.62 9.65
C GLU A 23 5.98 15.65 10.76
N SER A 24 5.76 14.93 11.85
CA SER A 24 6.67 14.93 13.00
C SER A 24 7.94 14.12 12.76
N VAL A 25 8.02 13.37 11.68
CA VAL A 25 9.15 12.52 11.35
C VAL A 25 9.92 13.10 10.16
N LYS A 26 11.13 12.57 9.95
CA LYS A 26 12.00 13.02 8.87
C LYS A 26 11.33 12.88 7.50
N ASP A 27 10.66 11.75 7.29
CA ASP A 27 9.94 11.50 6.05
C ASP A 27 8.43 11.54 6.34
N PRO A 28 7.78 12.69 6.13
CA PRO A 28 6.35 12.81 6.38
C PRO A 28 5.55 11.77 5.61
N PHE A 29 4.50 11.27 6.21
CA PHE A 29 3.67 10.24 5.57
C PHE A 29 2.18 10.52 5.76
N VAL A 30 1.39 9.92 4.87
CA VAL A 30 -0.07 10.01 4.91
C VAL A 30 -0.61 8.63 5.28
N VAL A 31 -1.51 8.58 6.27
CA VAL A 31 -2.19 7.34 6.63
C VAL A 31 -3.55 7.33 5.93
N VAL A 32 -3.83 6.26 5.21
CA VAL A 32 -5.05 6.14 4.42
C VAL A 32 -5.87 4.93 4.85
N ASN A 33 -7.18 4.96 4.55
CA ASN A 33 -8.09 3.86 4.82
C ASN A 33 -7.72 2.66 3.94
N PRO A 34 -7.36 1.51 4.52
CA PRO A 34 -6.96 0.35 3.73
C PRO A 34 -8.05 -0.17 2.80
N GLN A 35 -9.33 0.04 3.14
CA GLN A 35 -10.44 -0.39 2.30
C GLN A 35 -10.58 0.45 1.03
N LYS A 36 -10.00 1.64 1.03
CA LYS A 36 -10.03 2.55 -0.11
C LYS A 36 -8.66 2.73 -0.76
N TRP A 37 -7.67 1.99 -0.28
CA TRP A 37 -6.31 2.15 -0.75
C TRP A 37 -6.16 1.98 -2.26
N LEU A 38 -6.82 0.99 -2.85
CA LEU A 38 -6.73 0.75 -4.29
C LEU A 38 -7.22 1.97 -5.08
N GLU A 39 -8.32 2.56 -4.68
CA GLU A 39 -8.87 3.74 -5.34
C GLU A 39 -7.95 4.95 -5.19
N ILE A 40 -7.41 5.11 -3.99
CA ILE A 40 -6.47 6.20 -3.70
C ILE A 40 -5.19 6.03 -4.52
N ALA A 41 -4.66 4.80 -4.59
CA ALA A 41 -3.46 4.50 -5.35
C ALA A 41 -3.67 4.76 -6.84
N LYS A 42 -4.82 4.38 -7.36
CA LYS A 42 -5.15 4.62 -8.76
C LYS A 42 -5.20 6.13 -9.06
N TYR A 43 -5.78 6.90 -8.16
CA TYR A 43 -5.81 8.35 -8.29
C TYR A 43 -4.39 8.94 -8.27
N LEU A 44 -3.54 8.47 -7.36
CA LEU A 44 -2.16 8.93 -7.27
C LEU A 44 -1.39 8.65 -8.56
N HIS A 45 -1.66 7.53 -9.20
CA HIS A 45 -1.01 7.16 -10.44
C HIS A 45 -1.55 7.97 -11.62
N ASP A 46 -2.86 8.16 -11.70
CA ASP A 46 -3.52 8.71 -12.88
C ASP A 46 -3.61 10.25 -12.90
N ASP A 47 -3.58 10.90 -11.75
CA ASP A 47 -3.71 12.36 -11.68
C ASP A 47 -2.47 13.02 -12.31
N PRO A 48 -2.66 13.93 -13.30
CA PRO A 48 -1.52 14.56 -13.97
C PRO A 48 -0.63 15.40 -13.06
N ASP A 49 -1.19 15.95 -11.98
CA ASP A 49 -0.42 16.77 -11.04
C ASP A 49 0.36 15.92 -10.03
N LEU A 50 -0.09 14.71 -9.79
CA LEU A 50 0.58 13.78 -8.86
C LEU A 50 1.46 12.79 -9.62
N TYR A 51 0.89 12.10 -10.55
CA TYR A 51 1.53 11.20 -11.48
C TYR A 51 2.64 10.35 -10.87
N PHE A 52 2.31 9.59 -9.84
CA PHE A 52 3.25 8.66 -9.23
C PHE A 52 3.40 7.44 -10.13
N ASP A 53 4.38 7.49 -10.99
CA ASP A 53 4.60 6.47 -12.02
C ASP A 53 5.52 5.34 -11.56
N PHE A 54 6.09 5.46 -10.36
CA PHE A 54 7.02 4.45 -9.85
C PHE A 54 6.73 4.12 -8.39
N LEU A 55 6.57 2.83 -8.11
CA LEU A 55 6.47 2.30 -6.76
C LEU A 55 7.87 1.87 -6.32
N MET A 56 8.44 2.61 -5.38
CA MET A 56 9.81 2.37 -4.94
C MET A 56 9.92 1.14 -4.04
N SER A 57 9.01 1.01 -3.07
CA SER A 57 9.07 -0.11 -2.14
C SER A 57 7.75 -0.29 -1.42
N ILE A 58 7.55 -1.50 -0.91
CA ILE A 58 6.49 -1.84 0.04
C ILE A 58 7.17 -2.53 1.19
N SER A 59 6.92 -2.08 2.41
CA SER A 59 7.48 -2.71 3.59
C SER A 59 6.42 -2.82 4.69
N GLY A 60 6.66 -3.70 5.64
CA GLY A 60 5.75 -3.88 6.76
C GLY A 60 6.43 -3.53 8.07
N VAL A 61 5.64 -3.07 9.04
CA VAL A 61 6.11 -2.84 10.40
C VAL A 61 5.08 -3.42 11.34
N ASP A 62 5.52 -4.31 12.22
CA ASP A 62 4.66 -4.97 13.18
C ASP A 62 4.62 -4.17 14.48
N TYR A 63 3.41 -3.88 14.95
CA TYR A 63 3.18 -3.18 16.22
C TYR A 63 2.36 -4.08 17.13
N PRO A 64 2.98 -5.05 17.80
CA PRO A 64 2.23 -6.01 18.63
C PRO A 64 1.49 -5.35 19.79
N ASP A 65 2.03 -4.29 20.36
CA ASP A 65 1.38 -3.58 21.47
C ASP A 65 0.06 -2.92 21.06
N GLU A 66 -0.04 -2.51 19.79
CA GLU A 66 -1.22 -1.87 19.25
C GLU A 66 -2.09 -2.85 18.46
N ASN A 67 -1.65 -4.11 18.37
CA ASN A 67 -2.32 -5.17 17.62
C ASN A 67 -2.56 -4.79 16.16
N LEU A 68 -1.57 -4.17 15.53
CA LEU A 68 -1.66 -3.79 14.13
C LEU A 68 -0.34 -4.00 13.38
N ILE A 69 -0.47 -4.08 12.07
CA ILE A 69 0.65 -4.09 11.14
C ILE A 69 0.45 -2.91 10.22
N ARG A 70 1.48 -2.10 10.02
CA ARG A 70 1.47 -1.03 9.04
C ARG A 70 2.17 -1.48 7.79
N VAL A 71 1.54 -1.25 6.65
CA VAL A 71 2.18 -1.45 5.36
C VAL A 71 2.56 -0.08 4.82
N VAL A 72 3.82 0.08 4.49
CA VAL A 72 4.41 1.36 4.10
C VAL A 72 4.74 1.32 2.61
N TYR A 73 4.17 2.26 1.87
CA TYR A 73 4.37 2.37 0.43
C TYR A 73 5.18 3.63 0.14
N HIS A 74 6.27 3.48 -0.59
CA HIS A 74 7.07 4.61 -1.06
C HIS A 74 6.82 4.79 -2.54
N LEU A 75 6.28 5.95 -2.92
CA LEU A 75 5.92 6.27 -4.29
C LEU A 75 6.76 7.43 -4.79
N TRP A 76 7.10 7.40 -6.07
CA TRP A 76 7.92 8.40 -6.71
C TRP A 76 7.33 8.83 -8.05
N SER A 77 7.43 10.12 -8.37
CA SER A 77 7.09 10.63 -9.69
C SER A 77 8.35 11.15 -10.36
N TYR A 78 8.72 10.54 -11.47
CA TYR A 78 9.86 11.00 -12.26
C TYR A 78 9.54 12.32 -12.97
N LYS A 79 8.30 12.50 -13.36
CA LYS A 79 7.87 13.72 -14.04
C LYS A 79 7.94 14.95 -13.15
N HIS A 80 7.41 14.83 -11.93
CA HIS A 80 7.32 15.95 -10.99
C HIS A 80 8.42 15.94 -9.94
N ARG A 81 9.21 14.89 -9.88
CA ARG A 81 10.32 14.72 -8.93
C ARG A 81 9.89 14.93 -7.48
N HIS A 82 8.78 14.30 -7.11
CA HIS A 82 8.32 14.32 -5.73
C HIS A 82 8.06 12.89 -5.26
N MET A 83 8.06 12.73 -3.95
CA MET A 83 7.86 11.44 -3.28
C MET A 83 6.67 11.51 -2.35
N LEU A 84 5.99 10.40 -2.18
CA LEU A 84 4.95 10.26 -1.17
C LEU A 84 5.17 8.96 -0.41
N VAL A 85 5.08 9.04 0.91
CA VAL A 85 5.03 7.85 1.77
C VAL A 85 3.60 7.69 2.22
N ALA A 86 2.98 6.58 1.84
CA ALA A 86 1.61 6.26 2.23
C ALA A 86 1.64 5.04 3.12
N LYS A 87 0.83 5.04 4.18
CA LYS A 87 0.75 3.93 5.12
C LYS A 87 -0.69 3.49 5.29
N VAL A 88 -0.89 2.18 5.39
CA VAL A 88 -2.17 1.60 5.77
C VAL A 88 -1.97 0.82 7.07
N GLU A 89 -2.94 0.90 7.96
CA GLU A 89 -2.90 0.19 9.24
C GLU A 89 -3.89 -0.96 9.19
N LEU A 90 -3.39 -2.17 9.39
CA LEU A 90 -4.19 -3.39 9.28
C LEU A 90 -4.25 -4.11 10.62
N ASN A 91 -5.34 -4.84 10.85
CA ASN A 91 -5.48 -5.67 12.03
C ASN A 91 -4.42 -6.77 11.99
N ARG A 92 -3.63 -6.90 13.04
CA ARG A 92 -2.53 -7.86 13.13
C ARG A 92 -3.00 -9.30 12.99
N GLU A 93 -4.20 -9.59 13.45
CA GLU A 93 -4.76 -10.94 13.37
C GLU A 93 -5.29 -11.29 11.98
N ASN A 94 -5.65 -10.28 11.20
CA ASN A 94 -6.18 -10.49 9.85
C ASN A 94 -5.73 -9.34 8.94
N PRO A 95 -4.43 -9.27 8.61
CA PRO A 95 -3.89 -8.16 7.82
C PRO A 95 -4.17 -8.37 6.34
N VAL A 96 -5.23 -7.75 5.87
CA VAL A 96 -5.68 -7.86 4.48
C VAL A 96 -5.84 -6.46 3.87
N VAL A 97 -5.31 -6.28 2.68
CA VAL A 97 -5.43 -5.03 1.92
C VAL A 97 -5.48 -5.36 0.43
N ASP A 98 -6.06 -4.48 -0.37
CA ASP A 98 -6.11 -4.68 -1.81
C ASP A 98 -4.73 -4.59 -2.45
N SER A 99 -4.48 -5.48 -3.41
CA SER A 99 -3.27 -5.43 -4.21
C SER A 99 -3.29 -4.22 -5.14
N ILE A 100 -2.13 -3.62 -5.34
CA ILE A 100 -1.95 -2.53 -6.29
C ILE A 100 -1.11 -2.96 -7.50
N ASP A 101 -0.97 -4.25 -7.74
CA ASP A 101 -0.17 -4.75 -8.85
C ASP A 101 -0.81 -4.48 -10.23
N SER A 102 -2.09 -4.13 -10.25
CA SER A 102 -2.74 -3.67 -11.48
C SER A 102 -2.32 -2.25 -11.87
N ILE A 103 -1.79 -1.49 -10.93
CA ILE A 103 -1.37 -0.10 -11.15
C ILE A 103 0.14 -0.05 -11.41
N TRP A 104 0.92 -0.70 -10.55
CA TRP A 104 2.37 -0.78 -10.68
C TRP A 104 2.77 -2.25 -10.75
N ALA A 105 3.30 -2.66 -11.88
CA ALA A 105 3.61 -4.08 -12.14
C ALA A 105 4.58 -4.66 -11.11
N ASN A 106 5.56 -3.88 -10.67
CA ASN A 106 6.53 -4.34 -9.67
C ASN A 106 5.94 -4.52 -8.27
N ALA A 107 4.72 -4.06 -8.03
CA ALA A 107 4.04 -4.32 -6.76
C ALA A 107 3.86 -5.81 -6.55
N ASN A 108 3.70 -6.57 -7.61
CA ASN A 108 3.56 -8.03 -7.56
C ASN A 108 4.66 -8.67 -6.70
N TRP A 109 5.91 -8.32 -6.99
CA TRP A 109 7.06 -8.84 -6.25
C TRP A 109 7.15 -8.27 -4.83
N LEU A 110 6.95 -6.98 -4.70
CA LEU A 110 7.07 -6.31 -3.40
C LEU A 110 5.99 -6.79 -2.42
N GLU A 111 4.78 -7.00 -2.91
CA GLU A 111 3.70 -7.54 -2.10
C GLU A 111 3.99 -8.97 -1.67
N ARG A 112 4.60 -9.75 -2.55
CA ARG A 112 4.99 -11.12 -2.21
C ARG A 112 6.00 -11.14 -1.07
N GLU A 113 6.98 -10.28 -1.11
CA GLU A 113 7.96 -10.17 -0.01
C GLU A 113 7.28 -9.81 1.31
N THR A 114 6.34 -8.87 1.28
CA THR A 114 5.62 -8.45 2.49
C THR A 114 4.76 -9.58 3.02
N TYR A 115 4.11 -10.32 2.14
CA TYR A 115 3.35 -11.50 2.52
C TYR A 115 4.24 -12.55 3.20
N ASP A 116 5.40 -12.82 2.62
CA ASP A 116 6.32 -13.83 3.17
C ASP A 116 6.85 -13.44 4.54
N LEU A 117 7.08 -12.15 4.77
CA LEU A 117 7.67 -11.67 6.03
C LEU A 117 6.64 -11.40 7.13
N PHE A 118 5.47 -10.91 6.78
CA PHE A 118 4.48 -10.43 7.76
C PHE A 118 3.13 -11.12 7.66
N GLY A 119 2.92 -11.92 6.64
CA GLY A 119 1.62 -12.58 6.45
C GLY A 119 0.51 -11.66 5.92
N VAL A 120 0.86 -10.48 5.44
CA VAL A 120 -0.13 -9.55 4.89
C VAL A 120 -0.66 -10.10 3.57
N VAL A 121 -1.98 -10.26 3.47
CA VAL A 121 -2.65 -10.78 2.29
C VAL A 121 -3.08 -9.63 1.39
N PHE A 122 -2.63 -9.66 0.14
CA PHE A 122 -2.99 -8.65 -0.86
C PHE A 122 -4.06 -9.20 -1.78
N LYS A 123 -5.30 -8.77 -1.58
CA LYS A 123 -6.45 -9.26 -2.34
C LYS A 123 -6.34 -8.88 -3.80
N GLY A 124 -6.60 -9.82 -4.69
CA GLY A 124 -6.54 -9.59 -6.11
C GLY A 124 -5.15 -9.69 -6.72
N SER A 125 -4.15 -9.97 -5.91
CA SER A 125 -2.78 -10.13 -6.38
C SER A 125 -2.66 -11.30 -7.34
N ARG A 126 -1.89 -11.13 -8.40
CA ARG A 126 -1.59 -12.22 -9.34
C ARG A 126 -0.80 -13.32 -8.65
N ASN A 127 0.07 -12.97 -7.71
CA ASN A 127 0.82 -13.95 -6.92
C ASN A 127 -0.13 -14.77 -6.05
N LEU A 128 -1.11 -14.13 -5.43
CA LEU A 128 -2.07 -14.84 -4.60
C LEU A 128 -2.90 -15.81 -5.45
N LYS A 129 -3.30 -15.42 -6.65
CA LYS A 129 -4.02 -16.31 -7.56
C LYS A 129 -3.21 -17.54 -7.89
N ARG A 130 -1.92 -17.40 -8.15
CA ARG A 130 -1.05 -18.55 -8.39
C ARG A 130 -0.93 -19.44 -7.19
N LEU A 131 -0.83 -18.84 -6.00
CA LEU A 131 -0.72 -19.59 -4.77
C LEU A 131 -1.99 -20.35 -4.44
N LEU A 132 -3.13 -19.87 -4.92
CA LEU A 132 -4.43 -20.50 -4.66
C LEU A 132 -4.91 -21.40 -5.80
N MET A 133 -4.09 -21.64 -6.81
CA MET A 133 -4.42 -22.59 -7.86
C MET A 133 -4.58 -23.98 -7.27
N PRO A 134 -5.59 -24.73 -7.73
CA PRO A 134 -6.06 -25.89 -6.99
C PRO A 134 -5.20 -27.14 -7.04
N GLU A 135 -4.16 -27.16 -7.75
CA GLU A 135 -3.43 -28.40 -7.87
C GLU A 135 -2.86 -28.85 -6.54
N ASP A 136 -1.70 -29.20 -6.57
CA ASP A 136 -0.99 -29.92 -5.58
C ASP A 136 -0.52 -29.10 -4.39
N TRP A 137 -0.41 -27.81 -4.57
CA TRP A 137 0.22 -27.02 -3.55
C TRP A 137 -0.77 -26.25 -2.69
N GLU A 138 -2.02 -26.35 -2.99
CA GLU A 138 -3.04 -25.60 -2.23
C GLU A 138 -2.95 -25.84 -0.74
N LEU A 139 -2.57 -27.05 -0.36
CA LEU A 139 -2.44 -27.40 1.04
C LEU A 139 -1.24 -26.76 1.69
N SER A 140 -0.18 -26.53 0.93
CA SER A 140 1.04 -25.98 1.48
C SER A 140 1.05 -24.46 1.44
N LEU A 141 0.32 -23.86 0.52
CA LEU A 141 0.40 -22.42 0.31
C LEU A 141 -0.70 -21.64 0.99
N ILE A 142 -1.88 -22.19 1.05
CA ILE A 142 -3.03 -21.49 1.60
C ILE A 142 -2.89 -21.22 3.08
N HIS A 143 -2.31 -22.12 3.79
CA HIS A 143 -2.19 -22.00 5.25
C HIS A 143 -0.94 -21.27 5.71
N ILE A 144 -0.17 -20.81 4.82
CA ILE A 144 1.02 -20.04 5.16
C ILE A 144 0.65 -18.70 5.84
#